data_b317872df33187542ba6a758ff83d43b
#
_entry.id   b317872df33187542ba6a758ff83d43b
#
_cell.length_a   1.000
_cell.length_b   1.000
_cell.length_c   1.000
_cell.angle_alpha   90.00
_cell.angle_beta   90.00
_cell.angle_gamma   90.00
#
_symmetry.space_group_name_H-M   'P 1'
#
loop_
_entity.id
_entity.type
_entity.pdbx_description
1 polymer ?
#
loop_
_entity_poly.entity_id
_entity_poly.type
_entity_poly.pdbx_seq_one_letter_code
_entity_poly.pdbx_strand_id
1 'polypeptide(L)'
;MLFGLVGSEMCIRDRFDYIPQSKKSDVSQYVSIMEGCSKYCTFCVVPYTRGEEISRTLDGIIYEVSNLAKNGVKEIILLGQNVNAYKGIRQKDNKPINFSELIRYISKVEGIERIRHTTSHPIDFSDDLINEYNNKKLCSNLHLPIQSGSDFILSKMKRKHTALEYKNMIRKVRSVRPDISVTSDFIIGYPGETEDHFQETLDLISDIEFDDGYSFIYSKRPGTIASSEIDNVSLEEKKERLSKVQNLLRKNSEKYLSQLVNTK
;
A
#
# COMPACT_ATOMS: atom_id res chain seq x y z
N MET A 1 -22.04 7.53 28.33
CA MET A 1 -21.81 8.87 27.75
C MET A 1 -20.31 9.07 27.58
N LEU A 2 -19.78 8.80 26.42
CA LEU A 2 -18.43 9.18 25.99
C LEU A 2 -18.47 9.39 24.47
N PHE A 3 -19.31 10.34 24.07
CA PHE A 3 -19.29 10.96 22.76
C PHE A 3 -18.37 12.18 22.89
N GLY A 4 -17.22 12.17 22.27
CA GLY A 4 -16.48 13.39 22.13
C GLY A 4 -14.97 13.30 22.25
N LEU A 5 -14.30 12.37 21.51
CA LEU A 5 -12.83 12.47 21.33
C LEU A 5 -12.36 11.94 19.98
N VAL A 6 -13.27 11.83 19.00
CA VAL A 6 -12.89 11.52 17.62
C VAL A 6 -13.27 12.72 16.78
N GLY A 7 -12.32 13.55 16.39
CA GLY A 7 -12.51 14.55 15.36
C GLY A 7 -12.44 16.02 15.76
N SER A 8 -11.79 16.40 16.87
CA SER A 8 -11.40 17.81 17.00
C SER A 8 -10.12 18.06 16.17
N GLU A 9 -10.05 19.19 15.46
CA GLU A 9 -8.84 19.61 14.70
C GLU A 9 -7.57 19.59 15.58
N MET A 10 -7.72 19.78 16.87
CA MET A 10 -6.65 19.73 17.86
C MET A 10 -6.03 18.32 17.96
N CYS A 11 -6.84 17.26 17.97
CA CYS A 11 -6.34 15.87 17.96
C CYS A 11 -5.65 15.47 16.66
N ILE A 12 -5.96 16.16 15.56
CA ILE A 12 -5.35 15.90 14.24
C ILE A 12 -3.99 16.56 14.12
N ARG A 13 -3.80 17.77 14.65
CA ARG A 13 -2.51 18.49 14.63
C ARG A 13 -1.47 17.84 15.51
N ASP A 14 -1.87 17.28 16.67
CA ASP A 14 -0.95 16.69 17.65
C ASP A 14 -0.58 15.23 17.35
N ARG A 15 -1.19 14.59 16.34
CA ARG A 15 -0.99 13.17 16.04
C ARG A 15 0.46 12.78 15.77
N PHE A 16 1.22 13.67 15.14
CA PHE A 16 2.61 13.41 14.76
C PHE A 16 3.63 13.96 15.76
N ASP A 17 3.22 14.88 16.66
CA ASP A 17 4.12 15.58 17.58
C ASP A 17 4.55 14.70 18.78
N TYR A 18 3.79 13.65 19.08
CA TYR A 18 4.03 12.72 20.20
C TYR A 18 4.59 11.36 19.77
N ILE A 19 5.14 11.21 18.57
CA ILE A 19 5.78 9.96 18.19
C ILE A 19 7.08 9.83 19.01
N PRO A 20 7.20 8.83 19.92
CA PRO A 20 8.41 8.66 20.72
C PRO A 20 9.60 8.41 19.78
N GLN A 21 10.63 9.20 19.91
CA GLN A 21 11.87 8.95 19.18
C GLN A 21 12.45 7.62 19.65
N SER A 22 12.75 6.72 18.71
CA SER A 22 13.41 5.46 19.03
C SER A 22 14.74 5.72 19.75
N LYS A 23 14.90 5.16 20.96
CA LYS A 23 16.11 5.31 21.78
C LYS A 23 17.23 4.34 21.41
N LYS A 24 16.99 3.39 20.48
CA LYS A 24 17.99 2.40 20.04
C LYS A 24 18.26 2.59 18.55
N SER A 25 19.52 2.53 18.20
CA SER A 25 20.01 2.55 16.81
C SER A 25 19.78 1.19 16.13
N ASP A 26 18.53 0.87 15.81
CA ASP A 26 18.27 -0.21 14.87
C ASP A 26 18.68 0.26 13.47
N VAL A 27 19.20 -0.65 12.65
CA VAL A 27 19.63 -0.34 11.28
C VAL A 27 18.47 0.17 10.43
N SER A 28 17.24 -0.25 10.74
CA SER A 28 16.01 0.09 10.04
C SER A 28 14.99 0.73 10.98
N GLN A 29 14.35 1.82 10.54
CA GLN A 29 13.34 2.54 11.32
C GLN A 29 12.11 2.91 10.49
N TYR A 30 10.97 2.92 11.17
CA TYR A 30 9.68 3.32 10.59
C TYR A 30 9.49 4.84 10.75
N VAL A 31 9.01 5.48 9.68
CA VAL A 31 8.64 6.89 9.68
C VAL A 31 7.21 7.03 9.16
N SER A 32 6.30 7.45 10.02
CA SER A 32 4.93 7.77 9.62
C SER A 32 4.93 9.06 8.83
N ILE A 33 4.46 9.04 7.58
CA ILE A 33 4.44 10.22 6.69
C ILE A 33 3.05 10.78 6.51
N MET A 34 2.01 9.95 6.73
CA MET A 34 0.62 10.33 6.63
C MET A 34 -0.26 9.41 7.47
N GLU A 35 -1.46 9.87 7.81
CA GLU A 35 -2.51 9.09 8.44
C GLU A 35 -3.85 9.28 7.70
N GLY A 36 -4.78 8.35 7.94
CA GLY A 36 -6.11 8.36 7.34
C GLY A 36 -6.12 7.90 5.88
N CYS A 37 -7.33 7.78 5.32
CA CYS A 37 -7.51 7.40 3.93
C CYS A 37 -8.86 7.93 3.40
N SER A 38 -8.82 8.68 2.29
CA SER A 38 -10.01 9.27 1.65
C SER A 38 -10.50 8.48 0.42
N LYS A 39 -10.11 7.19 0.27
CA LYS A 39 -10.54 6.38 -0.88
C LYS A 39 -11.95 5.82 -0.72
N TYR A 40 -12.41 5.59 0.52
CA TYR A 40 -13.75 5.08 0.82
C TYR A 40 -14.10 3.80 0.04
N CYS A 41 -13.12 2.87 -0.07
CA CYS A 41 -13.40 1.55 -0.60
C CYS A 41 -14.51 0.88 0.21
N THR A 42 -15.49 0.26 -0.45
CA THR A 42 -16.75 -0.17 0.17
C THR A 42 -16.61 -1.21 1.27
N PHE A 43 -15.52 -1.95 1.31
CA PHE A 43 -15.20 -2.96 2.34
C PHE A 43 -14.38 -2.42 3.52
N CYS A 44 -13.85 -1.18 3.42
CA CYS A 44 -12.79 -0.69 4.31
C CYS A 44 -13.35 0.23 5.40
N VAL A 45 -12.95 -0.02 6.65
CA VAL A 45 -13.32 0.81 7.82
C VAL A 45 -12.35 1.96 8.08
N VAL A 46 -11.19 2.00 7.41
CA VAL A 46 -10.11 2.97 7.69
C VAL A 46 -10.58 4.43 7.66
N PRO A 47 -11.36 4.90 6.66
CA PRO A 47 -11.85 6.27 6.66
C PRO A 47 -12.67 6.64 7.90
N TYR A 48 -13.40 5.67 8.45
CA TYR A 48 -14.28 5.86 9.61
C TYR A 48 -13.53 5.77 10.95
N THR A 49 -12.39 5.06 10.99
CA THR A 49 -11.62 4.83 12.21
C THR A 49 -10.36 5.69 12.31
N ARG A 50 -9.77 6.06 11.18
CA ARG A 50 -8.55 6.87 11.08
C ARG A 50 -8.80 8.27 10.52
N GLY A 51 -10.01 8.54 9.98
CA GLY A 51 -10.35 9.80 9.35
C GLY A 51 -9.78 9.98 7.95
N GLU A 52 -9.88 11.20 7.46
CA GLU A 52 -9.39 11.60 6.13
C GLU A 52 -7.86 11.63 6.05
N GLU A 53 -7.34 11.64 4.83
CA GLU A 53 -5.90 11.70 4.55
C GLU A 53 -5.29 13.01 5.08
N ILE A 54 -4.30 12.89 5.96
CA ILE A 54 -3.50 13.99 6.48
C ILE A 54 -2.03 13.64 6.31
N SER A 55 -1.30 14.49 5.59
CA SER A 55 0.14 14.32 5.35
C SER A 55 0.97 15.21 6.26
N ARG A 56 2.08 14.69 6.75
CA ARG A 56 3.09 15.49 7.47
C ARG A 56 3.80 16.45 6.51
N THR A 57 4.34 17.52 7.06
CA THR A 57 5.19 18.44 6.30
C THR A 57 6.48 17.77 5.87
N LEU A 58 7.02 18.18 4.70
CA LEU A 58 8.32 17.72 4.23
C LEU A 58 9.41 17.98 5.27
N ASP A 59 9.43 19.19 5.82
CA ASP A 59 10.47 19.63 6.76
C ASP A 59 10.47 18.77 8.02
N GLY A 60 9.30 18.43 8.57
CA GLY A 60 9.17 17.55 9.73
C GLY A 60 9.68 16.12 9.46
N ILE A 61 9.39 15.56 8.28
CA ILE A 61 9.87 14.23 7.88
C ILE A 61 11.38 14.25 7.68
N ILE A 62 11.91 15.23 6.97
CA ILE A 62 13.37 15.33 6.70
C ILE A 62 14.15 15.57 8.00
N TYR A 63 13.61 16.36 8.93
CA TYR A 63 14.22 16.54 10.24
C TYR A 63 14.33 15.20 11.01
N GLU A 64 13.25 14.43 11.07
CA GLU A 64 13.23 13.13 11.72
C GLU A 64 14.20 12.15 11.04
N VAL A 65 14.14 12.01 9.72
CA VAL A 65 15.03 11.12 8.94
C VAL A 65 16.49 11.49 9.14
N SER A 66 16.81 12.79 9.16
CA SER A 66 18.18 13.29 9.39
C SER A 66 18.69 12.94 10.80
N ASN A 67 17.84 13.03 11.82
CA ASN A 67 18.19 12.64 13.18
C ASN A 67 18.39 11.11 13.29
N LEU A 68 17.53 10.31 12.64
CA LEU A 68 17.68 8.85 12.57
C LEU A 68 19.00 8.46 11.89
N ALA A 69 19.33 9.11 10.77
CA ALA A 69 20.59 8.89 10.05
C ALA A 69 21.82 9.20 10.92
N LYS A 70 21.81 10.33 11.66
CA LYS A 70 22.87 10.68 12.62
C LYS A 70 23.04 9.65 13.74
N ASN A 71 21.95 8.94 14.09
CA ASN A 71 21.95 7.87 15.10
C ASN A 71 22.30 6.50 14.50
N GLY A 72 22.74 6.44 13.23
CA GLY A 72 23.23 5.21 12.59
C GLY A 72 22.19 4.40 11.82
N VAL A 73 20.93 4.90 11.70
CA VAL A 73 19.89 4.27 10.87
C VAL A 73 20.29 4.35 9.41
N LYS A 74 20.17 3.22 8.71
CA LYS A 74 20.51 3.06 7.28
C LYS A 74 19.29 2.86 6.39
N GLU A 75 18.20 2.35 6.93
CA GLU A 75 16.97 2.08 6.21
C GLU A 75 15.79 2.81 6.83
N ILE A 76 15.02 3.51 5.99
CA ILE A 76 13.76 4.15 6.38
C ILE A 76 12.60 3.41 5.73
N ILE A 77 11.62 3.04 6.54
CA ILE A 77 10.36 2.44 6.08
C ILE A 77 9.25 3.47 6.25
N LEU A 78 8.75 4.00 5.12
CA LEU A 78 7.70 5.01 5.10
C LEU A 78 6.34 4.35 5.34
N LEU A 79 5.62 4.83 6.35
CA LEU A 79 4.32 4.30 6.77
C LEU A 79 3.18 5.29 6.53
N GLY A 80 2.01 4.72 6.23
CA GLY A 80 0.73 5.40 6.11
C GLY A 80 -0.35 4.41 5.68
N GLN A 81 -1.61 4.81 5.65
CA GLN A 81 -2.71 3.97 5.17
C GLN A 81 -2.78 3.94 3.62
N ASN A 82 -2.15 4.92 2.95
CA ASN A 82 -2.03 5.02 1.50
C ASN A 82 -0.85 5.96 1.16
N VAL A 83 0.38 5.46 1.31
CA VAL A 83 1.59 6.30 1.26
C VAL A 83 1.77 7.03 -0.07
N ASN A 84 1.33 6.45 -1.18
CA ASN A 84 1.47 7.08 -2.50
C ASN A 84 0.47 8.22 -2.74
N ALA A 85 -0.52 8.42 -1.85
CA ALA A 85 -1.37 9.61 -1.83
C ALA A 85 -0.74 10.78 -1.04
N TYR A 86 0.46 10.64 -0.49
CA TYR A 86 1.12 11.70 0.28
C TYR A 86 1.12 13.04 -0.48
N LYS A 87 0.66 14.09 0.21
CA LYS A 87 0.58 15.47 -0.25
C LYS A 87 1.01 16.40 0.88
N GLY A 88 2.31 16.39 1.19
CA GLY A 88 2.88 17.27 2.20
C GLY A 88 3.12 18.68 1.67
N ILE A 89 3.52 19.58 2.55
CA ILE A 89 3.88 20.96 2.24
C ILE A 89 5.33 21.19 2.66
N ARG A 90 6.09 21.84 1.79
CA ARG A 90 7.40 22.39 2.15
C ARG A 90 7.18 23.76 2.80
N GLN A 91 7.57 23.91 4.07
CA GLN A 91 7.26 25.10 4.87
C GLN A 91 7.91 26.39 4.33
N LYS A 92 9.11 26.29 3.74
CA LYS A 92 9.88 27.44 3.24
C LYS A 92 9.11 28.33 2.26
N ASP A 93 8.32 27.71 1.36
CA ASP A 93 7.66 28.39 0.25
C ASP A 93 6.20 27.93 0.03
N ASN A 94 5.69 27.17 0.97
CA ASN A 94 4.33 26.60 0.94
C ASN A 94 4.06 25.70 -0.29
N LYS A 95 5.15 25.16 -0.90
CA LYS A 95 5.03 24.31 -2.09
C LYS A 95 4.47 22.94 -1.72
N PRO A 96 3.41 22.46 -2.42
CA PRO A 96 2.96 21.09 -2.27
C PRO A 96 4.02 20.10 -2.77
N ILE A 97 4.21 19.00 -2.05
CA ILE A 97 5.19 17.94 -2.31
C ILE A 97 4.45 16.62 -2.41
N ASN A 98 4.61 15.91 -3.52
CA ASN A 98 4.06 14.58 -3.71
C ASN A 98 5.00 13.48 -3.15
N PHE A 99 4.54 12.23 -3.22
CA PHE A 99 5.30 11.09 -2.69
C PHE A 99 6.62 10.86 -3.42
N SER A 100 6.65 11.02 -4.74
CA SER A 100 7.88 10.90 -5.54
C SER A 100 8.91 11.95 -5.14
N GLU A 101 8.49 13.20 -4.96
CA GLU A 101 9.36 14.27 -4.48
C GLU A 101 9.87 13.98 -3.07
N LEU A 102 9.01 13.45 -2.17
CA LEU A 102 9.43 13.04 -0.81
C LEU A 102 10.55 12.00 -0.87
N ILE A 103 10.42 10.96 -1.69
CA ILE A 103 11.46 9.94 -1.89
C ILE A 103 12.77 10.60 -2.36
N ARG A 104 12.72 11.54 -3.32
CA ARG A 104 13.90 12.28 -3.81
C ARG A 104 14.56 13.09 -2.69
N TYR A 105 13.80 13.70 -1.80
CA TYR A 105 14.36 14.44 -0.66
C TYR A 105 15.01 13.50 0.34
N ILE A 106 14.33 12.42 0.73
CA ILE A 106 14.88 11.44 1.68
C ILE A 106 16.15 10.78 1.12
N SER A 107 16.19 10.48 -0.18
CA SER A 107 17.37 9.85 -0.81
C SER A 107 18.62 10.73 -0.80
N LYS A 108 18.47 12.05 -0.60
CA LYS A 108 19.59 13.01 -0.46
C LYS A 108 20.10 13.11 0.98
N VAL A 109 19.41 12.53 1.96
CA VAL A 109 19.88 12.53 3.34
C VAL A 109 21.12 11.64 3.43
N GLU A 110 22.20 12.21 3.94
CA GLU A 110 23.45 11.49 4.16
C GLU A 110 23.26 10.43 5.25
N GLY A 111 23.83 9.25 5.03
CA GLY A 111 23.69 8.11 5.95
C GLY A 111 22.52 7.18 5.64
N ILE A 112 21.47 7.62 4.95
CA ILE A 112 20.39 6.74 4.49
C ILE A 112 20.81 6.02 3.21
N GLU A 113 20.73 4.69 3.25
CA GLU A 113 21.13 3.80 2.17
C GLU A 113 19.94 3.14 1.50
N ARG A 114 18.83 2.91 2.23
CA ARG A 114 17.62 2.26 1.73
C ARG A 114 16.36 2.99 2.15
N ILE A 115 15.41 3.03 1.22
CA ILE A 115 14.06 3.56 1.42
C ILE A 115 13.09 2.46 1.04
N ARG A 116 12.17 2.16 1.93
CA ARG A 116 11.06 1.23 1.70
C ARG A 116 9.75 1.92 2.00
N HIS A 117 8.70 1.52 1.34
CA HIS A 117 7.35 1.98 1.68
C HIS A 117 6.36 0.82 1.70
N THR A 118 5.25 1.02 2.41
CA THR A 118 4.18 0.04 2.53
C THR A 118 2.85 0.68 2.14
N THR A 119 1.85 -0.16 1.86
CA THR A 119 0.45 0.26 1.73
C THR A 119 0.22 1.34 0.67
N SER A 120 0.18 0.92 -0.58
CA SER A 120 -0.12 1.78 -1.72
C SER A 120 -1.50 1.49 -2.31
N HIS A 121 -2.07 2.46 -3.04
CA HIS A 121 -3.32 2.28 -3.78
C HIS A 121 -3.08 2.53 -5.27
N PRO A 122 -3.54 1.66 -6.19
CA PRO A 122 -3.26 1.79 -7.62
C PRO A 122 -3.62 3.14 -8.22
N ILE A 123 -4.73 3.75 -7.79
CA ILE A 123 -5.20 5.05 -8.32
C ILE A 123 -4.21 6.21 -8.10
N ASP A 124 -3.37 6.12 -7.07
CA ASP A 124 -2.37 7.16 -6.74
C ASP A 124 -0.95 6.78 -7.21
N PHE A 125 -0.83 5.69 -7.99
CA PHE A 125 0.46 5.20 -8.47
C PHE A 125 0.82 5.87 -9.81
N SER A 126 1.44 7.06 -9.74
CA SER A 126 1.74 7.91 -10.90
C SER A 126 2.96 7.44 -11.69
N ASP A 127 3.05 7.88 -12.96
CA ASP A 127 4.25 7.65 -13.79
C ASP A 127 5.51 8.30 -13.17
N ASP A 128 5.37 9.42 -12.45
CA ASP A 128 6.46 10.04 -11.69
C ASP A 128 6.97 9.11 -10.58
N LEU A 129 6.06 8.42 -9.86
CA LEU A 129 6.44 7.42 -8.86
C LEU A 129 7.07 6.18 -9.50
N ILE A 130 6.56 5.73 -10.64
CA ILE A 130 7.18 4.63 -11.40
C ILE A 130 8.64 4.95 -11.73
N ASN A 131 8.91 6.18 -12.18
CA ASN A 131 10.27 6.62 -12.52
C ASN A 131 11.20 6.66 -11.30
N GLU A 132 10.67 6.85 -10.07
CA GLU A 132 11.49 6.80 -8.85
C GLU A 132 12.09 5.41 -8.58
N TYR A 133 11.56 4.35 -9.16
CA TYR A 133 12.19 3.02 -9.05
C TYR A 133 13.55 2.92 -9.77
N ASN A 134 13.96 3.93 -10.55
CA ASN A 134 15.36 4.10 -10.98
C ASN A 134 16.29 4.50 -9.83
N ASN A 135 15.77 5.02 -8.73
CA ASN A 135 16.56 5.42 -7.57
C ASN A 135 17.08 4.16 -6.84
N LYS A 136 18.40 4.00 -6.80
CA LYS A 136 19.06 2.83 -6.20
C LYS A 136 18.81 2.69 -4.70
N LYS A 137 18.47 3.79 -4.00
CA LYS A 137 18.11 3.74 -2.59
C LYS A 137 16.68 3.26 -2.35
N LEU A 138 15.78 3.39 -3.34
CA LEU A 138 14.44 2.80 -3.25
C LEU A 138 14.54 1.29 -3.44
N CYS A 139 14.04 0.54 -2.47
CA CYS A 139 14.10 -0.91 -2.49
C CYS A 139 13.33 -1.51 -3.68
N SER A 140 13.85 -2.61 -4.22
CA SER A 140 13.28 -3.35 -5.36
C SER A 140 12.08 -4.20 -4.94
N ASN A 141 11.12 -3.59 -4.24
CA ASN A 141 9.89 -4.23 -3.83
C ASN A 141 8.70 -3.25 -3.94
N LEU A 142 7.59 -3.76 -4.41
CA LEU A 142 6.33 -3.01 -4.52
C LEU A 142 5.19 -3.85 -3.95
N HIS A 143 4.55 -3.36 -2.88
CA HIS A 143 3.28 -3.88 -2.42
C HIS A 143 2.14 -2.99 -2.93
N LEU A 144 1.32 -3.51 -3.85
CA LEU A 144 0.26 -2.75 -4.51
C LEU A 144 -1.05 -3.55 -4.53
N PRO A 145 -1.88 -3.44 -3.49
CA PRO A 145 -3.12 -4.21 -3.36
C PRO A 145 -4.13 -3.91 -4.47
N ILE A 146 -4.45 -4.91 -5.31
CA ILE A 146 -5.50 -4.79 -6.34
C ILE A 146 -6.87 -5.15 -5.78
N GLN A 147 -6.97 -6.19 -4.96
CA GLN A 147 -8.13 -6.77 -4.29
C GLN A 147 -8.92 -7.78 -5.14
N SER A 148 -9.10 -7.59 -6.46
CA SER A 148 -9.78 -8.50 -7.38
C SER A 148 -9.25 -8.31 -8.80
N GLY A 149 -9.35 -9.35 -9.63
CA GLY A 149 -9.05 -9.29 -11.06
C GLY A 149 -10.25 -8.90 -11.91
N SER A 150 -11.45 -8.86 -11.32
CA SER A 150 -12.68 -8.53 -12.03
C SER A 150 -13.00 -7.03 -11.99
N ASP A 151 -13.15 -6.40 -13.15
CA ASP A 151 -13.54 -4.99 -13.24
C ASP A 151 -14.91 -4.72 -12.60
N PHE A 152 -15.84 -5.67 -12.68
CA PHE A 152 -17.13 -5.58 -12.02
C PHE A 152 -16.96 -5.51 -10.49
N ILE A 153 -16.17 -6.40 -9.91
CA ILE A 153 -15.90 -6.43 -8.46
C ILE A 153 -15.09 -5.21 -8.03
N LEU A 154 -14.08 -4.80 -8.80
CA LEU A 154 -13.31 -3.58 -8.55
C LEU A 154 -14.21 -2.34 -8.51
N SER A 155 -15.16 -2.24 -9.43
CA SER A 155 -16.15 -1.15 -9.47
C SER A 155 -17.04 -1.17 -8.21
N LYS A 156 -17.57 -2.35 -7.83
CA LYS A 156 -18.33 -2.53 -6.58
C LYS A 156 -17.52 -2.17 -5.33
N MET A 157 -16.25 -2.48 -5.31
CA MET A 157 -15.30 -2.09 -4.26
C MET A 157 -14.92 -0.60 -4.28
N LYS A 158 -15.36 0.17 -5.29
CA LYS A 158 -14.95 1.57 -5.55
C LYS A 158 -13.43 1.73 -5.70
N ARG A 159 -12.77 0.80 -6.38
CA ARG A 159 -11.32 0.85 -6.59
C ARG A 159 -10.88 1.88 -7.64
N LYS A 160 -11.80 2.33 -8.51
CA LYS A 160 -11.59 3.40 -9.52
C LYS A 160 -10.45 3.13 -10.52
N HIS A 161 -10.11 1.88 -10.74
CA HIS A 161 -9.19 1.41 -11.78
C HIS A 161 -9.67 0.06 -12.29
N THR A 162 -9.22 -0.32 -13.47
CA THR A 162 -9.48 -1.62 -14.12
C THR A 162 -8.30 -2.58 -13.93
N ALA A 163 -8.56 -3.88 -14.16
CA ALA A 163 -7.50 -4.90 -14.18
C ALA A 163 -6.48 -4.62 -15.30
N LEU A 164 -6.93 -4.11 -16.45
CA LEU A 164 -6.02 -3.74 -17.56
C LEU A 164 -5.11 -2.57 -17.19
N GLU A 165 -5.62 -1.52 -16.56
CA GLU A 165 -4.82 -0.39 -16.09
C GLU A 165 -3.80 -0.85 -15.08
N TYR A 166 -4.17 -1.74 -14.15
CA TYR A 166 -3.26 -2.32 -13.18
C TYR A 166 -2.15 -3.15 -13.86
N LYS A 167 -2.50 -4.04 -14.81
CA LYS A 167 -1.51 -4.82 -15.59
C LYS A 167 -0.51 -3.90 -16.31
N ASN A 168 -1.00 -2.83 -16.93
CA ASN A 168 -0.15 -1.85 -17.62
C ASN A 168 0.80 -1.12 -16.66
N MET A 169 0.31 -0.78 -15.47
CA MET A 169 1.12 -0.17 -14.41
C MET A 169 2.26 -1.10 -13.99
N ILE A 170 1.98 -2.37 -13.70
CA ILE A 170 3.01 -3.35 -13.33
C ILE A 170 4.04 -3.54 -14.46
N ARG A 171 3.59 -3.59 -15.74
CA ARG A 171 4.51 -3.65 -16.89
C ARG A 171 5.45 -2.45 -16.95
N LYS A 172 4.93 -1.22 -16.75
CA LYS A 172 5.74 0.00 -16.68
C LYS A 172 6.77 -0.07 -15.54
N VAL A 173 6.35 -0.49 -14.35
CA VAL A 173 7.27 -0.63 -13.20
C VAL A 173 8.38 -1.62 -13.52
N ARG A 174 8.04 -2.80 -14.04
CA ARG A 174 9.01 -3.83 -14.43
C ARG A 174 9.93 -3.38 -15.57
N SER A 175 9.48 -2.48 -16.46
CA SER A 175 10.35 -1.91 -17.50
C SER A 175 11.41 -0.95 -16.92
N VAL A 176 11.09 -0.25 -15.82
CA VAL A 176 12.00 0.66 -15.11
C VAL A 176 12.90 -0.11 -14.15
N ARG A 177 12.35 -1.11 -13.45
CA ARG A 177 13.05 -1.93 -12.46
C ARG A 177 12.77 -3.41 -12.70
N PRO A 178 13.52 -4.10 -13.58
CA PRO A 178 13.25 -5.49 -13.98
C PRO A 178 13.31 -6.51 -12.84
N ASP A 179 14.11 -6.24 -11.82
CA ASP A 179 14.29 -7.07 -10.62
C ASP A 179 13.30 -6.79 -9.50
N ILE A 180 12.25 -5.99 -9.77
CA ILE A 180 11.29 -5.60 -8.73
C ILE A 180 10.40 -6.78 -8.32
N SER A 181 10.36 -7.04 -7.01
CA SER A 181 9.37 -7.94 -6.42
C SER A 181 8.02 -7.23 -6.30
N VAL A 182 6.96 -7.86 -6.80
CA VAL A 182 5.60 -7.32 -6.77
C VAL A 182 4.71 -8.22 -5.94
N THR A 183 4.07 -7.62 -4.93
CA THR A 183 3.12 -8.32 -4.06
C THR A 183 1.77 -7.60 -4.05
N SER A 184 0.69 -8.33 -3.75
CA SER A 184 -0.67 -7.78 -3.75
C SER A 184 -1.56 -8.45 -2.70
N ASP A 185 -2.71 -7.83 -2.43
CA ASP A 185 -3.77 -8.40 -1.60
C ASP A 185 -4.99 -8.73 -2.44
N PHE A 186 -5.70 -9.78 -2.05
CA PHE A 186 -6.91 -10.29 -2.70
C PHE A 186 -8.02 -10.54 -1.68
N ILE A 187 -9.23 -10.06 -1.99
CA ILE A 187 -10.45 -10.35 -1.22
C ILE A 187 -11.31 -11.28 -2.05
N ILE A 188 -11.55 -12.48 -1.54
CA ILE A 188 -12.28 -13.55 -2.20
C ILE A 188 -13.69 -13.68 -1.64
N GLY A 189 -14.67 -13.91 -2.52
CA GLY A 189 -16.07 -14.02 -2.15
C GLY A 189 -16.68 -12.71 -1.70
N TYR A 190 -16.30 -11.61 -2.34
CA TYR A 190 -16.97 -10.32 -2.17
C TYR A 190 -18.44 -10.42 -2.61
N PRO A 191 -19.41 -9.74 -1.95
CA PRO A 191 -20.82 -9.81 -2.32
C PRO A 191 -21.07 -9.58 -3.81
N GLY A 192 -21.68 -10.59 -4.47
CA GLY A 192 -21.94 -10.58 -5.92
C GLY A 192 -20.79 -11.11 -6.79
N GLU A 193 -19.73 -11.66 -6.21
CA GLU A 193 -18.68 -12.36 -6.97
C GLU A 193 -19.24 -13.67 -7.54
N THR A 194 -19.30 -13.80 -8.86
CA THR A 194 -19.63 -15.04 -9.57
C THR A 194 -18.36 -15.87 -9.83
N GLU A 195 -18.54 -17.09 -10.36
CA GLU A 195 -17.40 -17.92 -10.76
C GLU A 195 -16.58 -17.26 -11.88
N ASP A 196 -17.25 -16.60 -12.84
CA ASP A 196 -16.54 -15.86 -13.92
C ASP A 196 -15.68 -14.73 -13.35
N HIS A 197 -16.21 -13.95 -12.41
CA HIS A 197 -15.44 -12.88 -11.74
C HIS A 197 -14.26 -13.44 -10.93
N PHE A 198 -14.44 -14.62 -10.32
CA PHE A 198 -13.37 -15.29 -9.62
C PHE A 198 -12.30 -15.81 -10.60
N GLN A 199 -12.71 -16.36 -11.75
CA GLN A 199 -11.78 -16.79 -12.80
C GLN A 199 -10.94 -15.62 -13.33
N GLU A 200 -11.54 -14.45 -13.55
CA GLU A 200 -10.82 -13.22 -13.92
C GLU A 200 -9.71 -12.87 -12.90
N THR A 201 -9.95 -13.16 -11.61
CA THR A 201 -8.93 -12.95 -10.56
C THR A 201 -7.79 -13.98 -10.68
N LEU A 202 -8.09 -15.24 -10.94
CA LEU A 202 -7.06 -16.26 -11.18
C LEU A 202 -6.22 -15.96 -12.42
N ASP A 203 -6.88 -15.51 -13.51
CA ASP A 203 -6.22 -15.14 -14.76
C ASP A 203 -5.27 -13.94 -14.55
N LEU A 204 -5.72 -12.94 -13.79
CA LEU A 204 -4.86 -11.79 -13.44
C LEU A 204 -3.64 -12.22 -12.62
N ILE A 205 -3.80 -13.11 -11.63
CA ILE A 205 -2.69 -13.61 -10.82
C ILE A 205 -1.69 -14.36 -11.69
N SER A 206 -2.20 -15.17 -12.65
CA SER A 206 -1.37 -15.93 -13.59
C SER A 206 -0.61 -15.03 -14.56
N ASP A 207 -1.28 -13.96 -15.07
CA ASP A 207 -0.70 -13.04 -16.05
C ASP A 207 0.40 -12.14 -15.43
N ILE A 208 0.20 -11.71 -14.19
CA ILE A 208 1.15 -10.81 -13.51
C ILE A 208 2.30 -11.60 -12.89
N GLU A 209 2.05 -12.86 -12.49
CA GLU A 209 3.04 -13.66 -11.74
C GLU A 209 3.56 -12.87 -10.52
N PHE A 210 2.67 -12.60 -9.56
CA PHE A 210 3.07 -11.96 -8.30
C PHE A 210 4.09 -12.82 -7.55
N ASP A 211 5.12 -12.20 -7.01
CA ASP A 211 6.18 -12.88 -6.27
C ASP A 211 5.71 -13.38 -4.89
N ASP A 212 4.68 -12.73 -4.33
CA ASP A 212 3.94 -13.16 -3.15
C ASP A 212 2.60 -12.42 -3.09
N GLY A 213 1.69 -12.84 -2.20
CA GLY A 213 0.40 -12.17 -2.03
C GLY A 213 -0.35 -12.66 -0.82
N TYR A 214 -1.17 -11.78 -0.28
CA TYR A 214 -2.09 -12.10 0.80
C TYR A 214 -3.50 -12.22 0.24
N SER A 215 -4.22 -13.27 0.64
CA SER A 215 -5.59 -13.49 0.21
C SER A 215 -6.49 -13.81 1.40
N PHE A 216 -7.65 -13.19 1.43
CA PHE A 216 -8.60 -13.26 2.52
C PHE A 216 -10.01 -13.50 2.00
N ILE A 217 -10.80 -14.28 2.74
CA ILE A 217 -12.25 -14.31 2.54
C ILE A 217 -12.82 -12.93 2.94
N TYR A 218 -13.74 -12.40 2.11
CA TYR A 218 -14.49 -11.22 2.48
C TYR A 218 -15.15 -11.39 3.85
N SER A 219 -14.92 -10.45 4.73
CA SER A 219 -15.51 -10.41 6.07
C SER A 219 -16.25 -9.08 6.26
N LYS A 220 -17.52 -9.13 6.60
CA LYS A 220 -18.35 -7.96 6.88
C LYS A 220 -17.72 -7.11 7.98
N ARG A 221 -17.52 -5.82 7.71
CA ARG A 221 -17.06 -4.85 8.70
C ARG A 221 -18.21 -3.89 9.01
N PRO A 222 -18.66 -3.79 10.28
CA PRO A 222 -19.75 -2.89 10.65
C PRO A 222 -19.49 -1.46 10.17
N GLY A 223 -20.51 -0.80 9.65
CA GLY A 223 -20.45 0.58 9.16
C GLY A 223 -19.89 0.76 7.75
N THR A 224 -19.42 -0.30 7.09
CA THR A 224 -18.98 -0.23 5.69
C THR A 224 -20.16 -0.44 4.74
N ILE A 225 -20.08 0.14 3.54
CA ILE A 225 -21.12 0.00 2.51
C ILE A 225 -21.32 -1.48 2.15
N ALA A 226 -20.25 -2.23 1.96
CA ALA A 226 -20.32 -3.64 1.61
C ALA A 226 -20.99 -4.52 2.69
N SER A 227 -21.01 -4.06 3.95
CA SER A 227 -21.64 -4.82 5.03
C SER A 227 -23.17 -4.89 4.92
N SER A 228 -23.80 -3.97 4.18
CA SER A 228 -25.23 -3.95 3.91
C SER A 228 -25.62 -4.74 2.65
N GLU A 229 -24.65 -5.20 1.85
CA GLU A 229 -24.92 -5.99 0.66
C GLU A 229 -25.30 -7.44 1.02
N ILE A 230 -26.12 -8.04 0.15
CA ILE A 230 -26.49 -9.46 0.27
C ILE A 230 -25.27 -10.30 -0.10
N ASP A 231 -24.81 -11.08 0.85
CA ASP A 231 -23.71 -12.01 0.66
C ASP A 231 -24.26 -13.33 0.12
N ASN A 232 -24.19 -13.49 -1.19
CA ASN A 232 -24.74 -14.63 -1.92
C ASN A 232 -23.72 -15.74 -2.23
N VAL A 233 -22.47 -15.59 -1.75
CA VAL A 233 -21.43 -16.61 -1.90
C VAL A 233 -21.33 -17.41 -0.60
N SER A 234 -21.51 -18.73 -0.68
CA SER A 234 -21.44 -19.59 0.50
C SER A 234 -20.04 -19.62 1.14
N LEU A 235 -19.96 -19.93 2.42
CA LEU A 235 -18.67 -20.02 3.11
C LEU A 235 -17.77 -21.13 2.53
N GLU A 236 -18.38 -22.25 2.16
CA GLU A 236 -17.70 -23.38 1.53
C GLU A 236 -17.07 -22.96 0.20
N GLU A 237 -17.83 -22.28 -0.66
CA GLU A 237 -17.37 -21.76 -1.93
C GLU A 237 -16.23 -20.74 -1.75
N LYS A 238 -16.36 -19.84 -0.79
CA LYS A 238 -15.28 -18.88 -0.45
C LYS A 238 -14.00 -19.58 -0.01
N LYS A 239 -14.10 -20.64 0.79
CA LYS A 239 -12.94 -21.43 1.23
C LYS A 239 -12.28 -22.17 0.06
N GLU A 240 -13.08 -22.74 -0.84
CA GLU A 240 -12.57 -23.41 -2.05
C GLU A 240 -11.83 -22.42 -2.95
N ARG A 241 -12.45 -21.27 -3.25
CA ARG A 241 -11.84 -20.19 -4.04
C ARG A 241 -10.56 -19.68 -3.39
N LEU A 242 -10.58 -19.43 -2.08
CA LEU A 242 -9.39 -19.00 -1.33
C LEU A 242 -8.24 -20.02 -1.47
N SER A 243 -8.53 -21.30 -1.34
CA SER A 243 -7.53 -22.37 -1.50
C SER A 243 -6.90 -22.37 -2.91
N LYS A 244 -7.71 -22.15 -3.97
CA LYS A 244 -7.21 -22.03 -5.35
C LYS A 244 -6.25 -20.86 -5.50
N VAL A 245 -6.61 -19.67 -4.98
CA VAL A 245 -5.76 -18.47 -5.01
C VAL A 245 -4.47 -18.68 -4.23
N GLN A 246 -4.54 -19.21 -3.00
CA GLN A 246 -3.36 -19.47 -2.18
C GLN A 246 -2.40 -20.47 -2.81
N ASN A 247 -2.92 -21.52 -3.45
CA ASN A 247 -2.10 -22.48 -4.17
C ASN A 247 -1.39 -21.85 -5.38
N LEU A 248 -2.06 -20.96 -6.11
CA LEU A 248 -1.48 -20.25 -7.25
C LEU A 248 -0.39 -19.28 -6.79
N LEU A 249 -0.67 -18.46 -5.78
CA LEU A 249 0.30 -17.52 -5.20
C LEU A 249 1.52 -18.25 -4.64
N ARG A 250 1.32 -19.38 -3.94
CA ARG A 250 2.42 -20.20 -3.42
C ARG A 250 3.32 -20.73 -4.54
N LYS A 251 2.75 -21.23 -5.65
CA LYS A 251 3.54 -21.66 -6.82
C LYS A 251 4.39 -20.53 -7.40
N ASN A 252 3.82 -19.33 -7.49
CA ASN A 252 4.55 -18.14 -7.97
C ASN A 252 5.68 -17.78 -7.01
N SER A 253 5.41 -17.78 -5.70
CA SER A 253 6.41 -17.50 -4.66
C SER A 253 7.55 -18.53 -4.67
N GLU A 254 7.25 -19.81 -4.79
CA GLU A 254 8.26 -20.88 -4.93
C GLU A 254 9.13 -20.69 -6.19
N LYS A 255 8.50 -20.32 -7.32
CA LYS A 255 9.20 -19.98 -8.56
C LYS A 255 10.15 -18.78 -8.35
N TYR A 256 9.66 -17.70 -7.76
CA TYR A 256 10.46 -16.51 -7.45
C TYR A 256 11.63 -16.84 -6.52
N LEU A 257 11.38 -17.50 -5.41
CA LEU A 257 12.42 -17.87 -4.44
C LEU A 257 13.47 -18.79 -5.06
N SER A 258 13.10 -19.72 -5.95
CA SER A 258 14.06 -20.57 -6.65
C SER A 258 15.04 -19.79 -7.53
N GLN A 259 14.64 -18.65 -8.08
CA GLN A 259 15.49 -17.76 -8.88
C GLN A 259 16.49 -16.99 -8.01
N LEU A 260 16.19 -16.81 -6.71
CA LEU A 260 17.08 -16.10 -5.78
C LEU A 260 18.16 -17.02 -5.18
N VAL A 261 18.02 -18.35 -5.32
CA VAL A 261 19.02 -19.29 -4.85
C VAL A 261 20.31 -19.09 -5.63
N ASN A 262 21.44 -18.87 -4.93
CA ASN A 262 22.77 -18.57 -5.48
C ASN A 262 22.91 -17.16 -6.10
N THR A 263 21.96 -16.25 -5.90
CA THR A 263 22.18 -14.82 -6.17
C THR A 263 22.84 -14.15 -4.95
N LYS A 264 23.75 -13.21 -5.20
CA LYS A 264 24.41 -12.43 -4.13
C LYS A 264 23.60 -11.19 -3.80
#